data_e8dcfcf90c77e5eb9cc417a69a4224d4
#
_entry.id   e8dcfcf90c77e5eb9cc417a69a4224d4
#
_cell.length_a   1.000
_cell.length_b   1.000
_cell.length_c   1.000
_cell.angle_alpha   90.00
_cell.angle_beta   90.00
_cell.angle_gamma   90.00
#
_symmetry.space_group_name_H-M   'P 1'
#
loop_
_entity.id
_entity.type
_entity.pdbx_description
1 polymer ?
#
loop_
_entity_poly.entity_id
_entity_poly.type
_entity_poly.pdbx_seq_one_letter_code
_entity_poly.pdbx_strand_id
1 'polypeptide(L)'
;MNFVKWMVYNAMFKTIGSKIAKLVIGLFICSVGIVMTINANLGMQPWDVLHQGLSNKLGITIGTATIIVASLTMIADFVFGDNIGWGTVANMVLVGLFMDMIIYSGYIPTSNSFISGLALLLGGLIVLSFGMVLYMDSGLGSGPRDGLMVCLQKKTGKSANVVKVTMDITALAIGVLLGGKVGIGTIISAFGLGLAIKVVFKACRFDGTKVENRYIIDDIRYVKRVSEHFIK
;
A
#
# COMPACT_ATOMS: atom_id res chain seq x y z
N MET A 1 -40.69 -5.17 -5.28
CA MET A 1 -39.35 -5.14 -5.92
C MET A 1 -39.27 -6.30 -6.91
N ASN A 2 -39.14 -6.02 -8.25
CA ASN A 2 -39.17 -7.10 -9.25
C ASN A 2 -38.00 -8.04 -9.09
N PHE A 3 -38.21 -9.34 -9.29
CA PHE A 3 -37.21 -10.42 -9.17
C PHE A 3 -35.88 -10.09 -9.87
N VAL A 4 -35.93 -9.47 -11.04
CA VAL A 4 -34.74 -9.03 -11.77
C VAL A 4 -33.97 -7.94 -11.02
N LYS A 5 -34.64 -6.97 -10.40
CA LYS A 5 -34.00 -5.94 -9.55
C LYS A 5 -33.35 -6.57 -8.31
N TRP A 6 -33.99 -7.57 -7.71
CA TRP A 6 -33.44 -8.31 -6.58
C TRP A 6 -32.20 -9.13 -6.97
N MET A 7 -32.20 -9.81 -8.14
CA MET A 7 -31.02 -10.55 -8.64
C MET A 7 -29.85 -9.62 -8.94
N VAL A 8 -30.10 -8.49 -9.63
CA VAL A 8 -29.05 -7.50 -9.94
C VAL A 8 -28.48 -6.91 -8.63
N TYR A 9 -29.31 -6.58 -7.69
CA TYR A 9 -28.91 -6.07 -6.38
C TYR A 9 -28.03 -7.07 -5.63
N ASN A 10 -28.43 -8.34 -5.53
CA ASN A 10 -27.64 -9.38 -4.86
C ASN A 10 -26.33 -9.68 -5.58
N ALA A 11 -26.32 -9.73 -6.91
CA ALA A 11 -25.09 -9.90 -7.68
C ALA A 11 -24.12 -8.74 -7.45
N MET A 12 -24.60 -7.52 -7.43
CA MET A 12 -23.83 -6.32 -7.15
C MET A 12 -23.25 -6.31 -5.73
N PHE A 13 -24.08 -6.66 -4.72
CA PHE A 13 -23.62 -6.77 -3.32
C PHE A 13 -22.55 -7.84 -3.14
N LYS A 14 -22.73 -9.01 -3.76
CA LYS A 14 -21.75 -10.10 -3.72
C LYS A 14 -20.42 -9.69 -4.38
N THR A 15 -20.48 -8.96 -5.47
CA THR A 15 -19.30 -8.45 -6.19
C THR A 15 -18.56 -7.39 -5.35
N ILE A 16 -19.28 -6.44 -4.74
CA ILE A 16 -18.68 -5.41 -3.89
C ILE A 16 -18.08 -6.03 -2.62
N GLY A 17 -18.81 -6.95 -1.97
CA GLY A 17 -18.32 -7.66 -0.79
C GLY A 17 -17.03 -8.42 -1.05
N SER A 18 -16.94 -9.11 -2.19
CA SER A 18 -15.72 -9.81 -2.61
C SER A 18 -14.54 -8.84 -2.84
N LYS A 19 -14.78 -7.67 -3.45
CA LYS A 19 -13.76 -6.65 -3.67
C LYS A 19 -13.24 -6.07 -2.34
N ILE A 20 -14.14 -5.77 -1.41
CA ILE A 20 -13.77 -5.28 -0.07
C ILE A 20 -12.99 -6.36 0.71
N ALA A 21 -13.43 -7.61 0.66
CA ALA A 21 -12.71 -8.70 1.31
C ALA A 21 -11.30 -8.87 0.76
N LYS A 22 -11.13 -8.88 -0.57
CA LYS A 22 -9.81 -8.92 -1.22
C LYS A 22 -8.94 -7.75 -0.80
N LEU A 23 -9.49 -6.54 -0.74
CA LEU A 23 -8.78 -5.34 -0.29
C LEU A 23 -8.27 -5.52 1.14
N VAL A 24 -9.16 -5.82 2.10
CA VAL A 24 -8.81 -5.90 3.52
C VAL A 24 -7.81 -7.04 3.79
N ILE A 25 -8.05 -8.23 3.21
CA ILE A 25 -7.14 -9.37 3.34
C ILE A 25 -5.78 -9.04 2.69
N GLY A 26 -5.78 -8.42 1.51
CA GLY A 26 -4.56 -8.02 0.82
C GLY A 26 -3.74 -7.03 1.65
N LEU A 27 -4.38 -6.01 2.22
CA LEU A 27 -3.71 -5.01 3.08
C LEU A 27 -3.18 -5.65 4.38
N PHE A 28 -3.92 -6.60 4.97
CA PHE A 28 -3.44 -7.35 6.13
C PHE A 28 -2.17 -8.16 5.78
N ILE A 29 -2.18 -8.89 4.67
CA ILE A 29 -1.01 -9.65 4.21
C ILE A 29 0.17 -8.72 3.87
N CYS A 30 -0.10 -7.55 3.27
CA CYS A 30 0.95 -6.54 3.07
C CYS A 30 1.59 -6.13 4.40
N SER A 31 0.77 -5.87 5.44
CA SER A 31 1.25 -5.47 6.76
C SER A 31 2.07 -6.59 7.43
N VAL A 32 1.68 -7.86 7.27
CA VAL A 32 2.50 -9.01 7.70
C VAL A 32 3.86 -8.97 7.02
N GLY A 33 3.90 -8.81 5.69
CA GLY A 33 5.16 -8.75 4.94
C GLY A 33 6.04 -7.57 5.38
N ILE A 34 5.46 -6.40 5.61
CA ILE A 34 6.19 -5.21 6.11
C ILE A 34 6.77 -5.49 7.50
N VAL A 35 5.99 -6.02 8.44
CA VAL A 35 6.49 -6.34 9.79
C VAL A 35 7.58 -7.42 9.76
N MET A 36 7.48 -8.41 8.87
CA MET A 36 8.56 -9.37 8.65
C MET A 36 9.87 -8.67 8.22
N THR A 37 9.79 -7.70 7.28
CA THR A 37 10.98 -6.96 6.85
C THR A 37 11.56 -6.07 7.95
N ILE A 38 10.73 -5.49 8.80
CA ILE A 38 11.14 -4.69 9.97
C ILE A 38 11.83 -5.59 10.99
N ASN A 39 11.23 -6.72 11.34
CA ASN A 39 11.72 -7.65 12.36
C ASN A 39 12.90 -8.50 11.86
N ALA A 40 13.23 -8.46 10.58
CA ALA A 40 14.48 -9.01 10.04
C ALA A 40 15.72 -8.39 10.68
N ASN A 41 15.61 -7.17 11.22
CA ASN A 41 16.68 -6.45 11.94
C ASN A 41 17.98 -6.27 11.13
N LEU A 42 17.89 -6.25 9.80
CA LEU A 42 19.01 -6.03 8.85
C LEU A 42 18.98 -4.64 8.20
N GLY A 43 18.03 -3.81 8.57
CA GLY A 43 17.64 -2.57 7.91
C GLY A 43 16.30 -2.73 7.21
N MET A 44 15.61 -1.62 6.97
CA MET A 44 14.23 -1.56 6.50
C MET A 44 14.15 -1.03 5.07
N GLN A 45 12.97 -1.18 4.46
CA GLN A 45 12.70 -0.51 3.18
C GLN A 45 12.81 1.02 3.33
N PRO A 46 13.16 1.76 2.27
CA PRO A 46 13.37 3.23 2.34
C PRO A 46 12.23 4.00 3.05
N TRP A 47 10.99 3.67 2.75
CA TRP A 47 9.83 4.30 3.38
C TRP A 47 9.63 3.89 4.83
N ASP A 48 9.96 2.65 5.18
CA ASP A 48 9.86 2.18 6.57
C ASP A 48 10.95 2.80 7.44
N VAL A 49 12.11 3.14 6.86
CA VAL A 49 13.14 3.97 7.52
C VAL A 49 12.58 5.35 7.85
N LEU A 50 11.81 5.97 6.94
CA LEU A 50 11.11 7.23 7.20
C LEU A 50 10.07 7.07 8.32
N HIS A 51 9.24 6.03 8.26
CA HIS A 51 8.23 5.76 9.28
C HIS A 51 8.86 5.54 10.66
N GLN A 52 9.94 4.76 10.74
CA GLN A 52 10.67 4.53 11.98
C GLN A 52 11.31 5.81 12.50
N GLY A 53 11.96 6.59 11.63
CA GLY A 53 12.56 7.86 12.00
C GLY A 53 11.52 8.83 12.60
N LEU A 54 10.35 8.93 11.96
CA LEU A 54 9.24 9.75 12.45
C LEU A 54 8.68 9.22 13.76
N SER A 55 8.50 7.89 13.87
CA SER A 55 8.08 7.21 15.10
C SER A 55 9.01 7.52 16.27
N ASN A 56 10.32 7.37 16.06
CA ASN A 56 11.34 7.65 17.08
C ASN A 56 11.34 9.13 17.51
N LYS A 57 11.20 10.05 16.55
CA LYS A 57 11.25 11.49 16.81
C LYS A 57 10.04 12.01 17.55
N LEU A 58 8.84 11.47 17.26
CA LEU A 58 7.57 11.92 17.84
C LEU A 58 7.10 11.05 19.01
N GLY A 59 7.76 9.94 19.32
CA GLY A 59 7.32 9.00 20.36
C GLY A 59 5.98 8.31 20.05
N ILE A 60 5.68 8.07 18.78
CA ILE A 60 4.47 7.41 18.30
C ILE A 60 4.79 6.00 17.77
N THR A 61 3.77 5.18 17.51
CA THR A 61 3.97 3.85 16.90
C THR A 61 4.41 3.95 15.44
N ILE A 62 5.05 2.91 14.91
CA ILE A 62 5.44 2.85 13.49
C ILE A 62 4.21 2.88 12.60
N GLY A 63 3.11 2.19 12.99
CA GLY A 63 1.86 2.22 12.24
C GLY A 63 1.23 3.60 12.21
N THR A 64 1.23 4.33 13.34
CA THR A 64 0.77 5.73 13.36
C THR A 64 1.63 6.62 12.46
N ALA A 65 2.96 6.46 12.49
CA ALA A 65 3.86 7.18 11.59
C ALA A 65 3.57 6.85 10.11
N THR A 66 3.27 5.58 9.80
CA THR A 66 2.85 5.14 8.46
C THR A 66 1.58 5.84 8.01
N ILE A 67 0.55 5.94 8.88
CA ILE A 67 -0.70 6.65 8.58
C ILE A 67 -0.44 8.13 8.30
N ILE A 68 0.39 8.80 9.10
CA ILE A 68 0.73 10.21 8.91
C ILE A 68 1.40 10.42 7.55
N VAL A 69 2.43 9.65 7.24
CA VAL A 69 3.15 9.77 5.96
C VAL A 69 2.24 9.44 4.78
N ALA A 70 1.42 8.39 4.88
CA ALA A 70 0.44 8.03 3.85
C ALA A 70 -0.63 9.12 3.66
N SER A 71 -1.05 9.79 4.74
CA SER A 71 -1.97 10.94 4.66
C SER A 71 -1.34 12.12 3.93
N LEU A 72 -0.07 12.43 4.21
CA LEU A 72 0.66 13.49 3.52
C LEU A 72 0.85 13.19 2.04
N THR A 73 1.17 11.94 1.69
CA THR A 73 1.29 11.53 0.29
C THR A 73 -0.06 11.59 -0.42
N MET A 74 -1.15 11.19 0.22
CA MET A 74 -2.51 11.27 -0.35
C MET A 74 -2.97 12.73 -0.55
N ILE A 75 -2.62 13.63 0.37
CA ILE A 75 -2.88 15.07 0.19
C ILE A 75 -2.10 15.61 -1.02
N ALA A 76 -0.84 15.19 -1.18
CA ALA A 76 -0.04 15.57 -2.34
C ALA A 76 -0.66 15.03 -3.64
N ASP A 77 -1.15 13.78 -3.67
CA ASP A 77 -1.86 13.21 -4.80
C ASP A 77 -3.08 14.06 -5.20
N PHE A 78 -3.89 14.44 -4.21
CA PHE A 78 -5.06 15.27 -4.43
C PHE A 78 -4.69 16.65 -5.00
N VAL A 79 -3.68 17.30 -4.42
CA VAL A 79 -3.18 18.61 -4.91
C VAL A 79 -2.59 18.49 -6.32
N PHE A 80 -1.98 17.37 -6.64
CA PHE A 80 -1.45 17.11 -7.99
C PHE A 80 -2.49 16.67 -9.00
N GLY A 81 -3.75 16.46 -8.58
CA GLY A 81 -4.89 16.17 -9.45
C GLY A 81 -5.08 14.68 -9.77
N ASP A 82 -4.58 13.78 -8.93
CA ASP A 82 -4.88 12.36 -9.07
C ASP A 82 -6.26 12.02 -8.48
N ASN A 83 -6.83 10.94 -8.99
CA ASN A 83 -8.12 10.44 -8.50
C ASN A 83 -7.89 9.48 -7.33
N ILE A 84 -8.46 9.80 -6.18
CA ILE A 84 -8.37 8.97 -4.99
C ILE A 84 -9.43 7.87 -5.05
N GLY A 85 -9.01 6.61 -4.82
CA GLY A 85 -9.89 5.47 -4.67
C GLY A 85 -10.24 5.17 -3.21
N TRP A 86 -11.34 4.44 -2.99
CA TRP A 86 -11.69 3.94 -1.65
C TRP A 86 -10.60 3.02 -1.08
N GLY A 87 -9.95 2.23 -1.96
CA GLY A 87 -8.82 1.39 -1.57
C GLY A 87 -7.60 2.20 -1.15
N THR A 88 -7.38 3.40 -1.73
CA THR A 88 -6.30 4.30 -1.33
C THR A 88 -6.49 4.80 0.11
N VAL A 89 -7.73 5.21 0.44
CA VAL A 89 -8.10 5.62 1.82
C VAL A 89 -7.98 4.45 2.80
N ALA A 90 -8.48 3.27 2.41
CA ALA A 90 -8.36 2.08 3.23
C ALA A 90 -6.90 1.66 3.45
N ASN A 91 -6.06 1.72 2.41
CA ASN A 91 -4.62 1.43 2.51
C ASN A 91 -3.94 2.37 3.50
N MET A 92 -4.18 3.68 3.38
CA MET A 92 -3.64 4.71 4.27
C MET A 92 -3.86 4.37 5.75
N VAL A 93 -5.07 3.93 6.12
CA VAL A 93 -5.43 3.69 7.51
C VAL A 93 -5.12 2.25 7.94
N LEU A 94 -5.57 1.26 7.17
CA LEU A 94 -5.54 -0.14 7.59
C LEU A 94 -4.13 -0.72 7.64
N VAL A 95 -3.23 -0.32 6.74
CA VAL A 95 -1.84 -0.83 6.78
C VAL A 95 -1.17 -0.44 8.09
N GLY A 96 -1.27 0.82 8.52
CA GLY A 96 -0.68 1.26 9.77
C GLY A 96 -1.32 0.58 10.99
N LEU A 97 -2.65 0.46 11.02
CA LEU A 97 -3.35 -0.25 12.12
C LEU A 97 -2.97 -1.72 12.19
N PHE A 98 -2.90 -2.42 11.06
CA PHE A 98 -2.51 -3.82 11.03
C PHE A 98 -1.05 -4.02 11.41
N MET A 99 -0.15 -3.10 10.98
CA MET A 99 1.26 -3.14 11.41
C MET A 99 1.38 -3.06 12.92
N ASP A 100 0.72 -2.07 13.55
CA ASP A 100 0.76 -1.92 15.02
C ASP A 100 0.15 -3.14 15.72
N MET A 101 -0.96 -3.68 15.23
CA MET A 101 -1.58 -4.88 15.77
C MET A 101 -0.64 -6.10 15.69
N ILE A 102 0.05 -6.29 14.55
CA ILE A 102 0.97 -7.43 14.37
C ILE A 102 2.24 -7.25 15.24
N ILE A 103 2.79 -6.03 15.30
CA ILE A 103 3.95 -5.74 16.14
C ILE A 103 3.61 -5.96 17.62
N TYR A 104 2.46 -5.45 18.08
CA TYR A 104 2.01 -5.60 19.46
C TYR A 104 1.72 -7.06 19.83
N SER A 105 1.22 -7.86 18.89
CA SER A 105 0.94 -9.29 19.12
C SER A 105 2.18 -10.13 19.40
N GLY A 106 3.36 -9.68 18.94
CA GLY A 106 4.63 -10.42 19.12
C GLY A 106 4.74 -11.73 18.31
N TYR A 107 3.76 -12.05 17.43
CA TYR A 107 3.80 -13.31 16.66
C TYR A 107 4.97 -13.42 15.69
N ILE A 108 5.47 -12.30 15.20
CA ILE A 108 6.64 -12.28 14.31
C ILE A 108 7.86 -11.86 15.15
N PRO A 109 8.74 -12.80 15.54
CA PRO A 109 9.88 -12.47 16.39
C PRO A 109 10.92 -11.65 15.63
N THR A 110 11.62 -10.77 16.35
CA THR A 110 12.78 -10.05 15.82
C THR A 110 13.96 -11.00 15.65
N SER A 111 14.60 -10.95 14.49
CA SER A 111 15.76 -11.81 14.23
C SER A 111 17.01 -11.33 14.99
N ASN A 112 17.76 -12.30 15.55
CA ASN A 112 19.01 -12.08 16.25
C ASN A 112 20.23 -12.59 15.46
N SER A 113 20.03 -13.19 14.26
CA SER A 113 21.13 -13.67 13.42
C SER A 113 20.96 -13.18 11.98
N PHE A 114 22.10 -13.07 11.27
CA PHE A 114 22.09 -12.63 9.88
C PHE A 114 21.27 -13.58 8.97
N ILE A 115 21.41 -14.88 9.14
CA ILE A 115 20.74 -15.88 8.28
C ILE A 115 19.23 -15.87 8.51
N SER A 116 18.78 -15.88 9.78
CA SER A 116 17.34 -15.79 10.08
C SER A 116 16.75 -14.44 9.67
N GLY A 117 17.52 -13.35 9.82
CA GLY A 117 17.12 -12.02 9.33
C GLY A 117 16.97 -11.98 7.83
N LEU A 118 17.91 -12.56 7.09
CA LEU A 118 17.84 -12.61 5.63
C LEU A 118 16.64 -13.45 5.15
N ALA A 119 16.40 -14.59 5.77
CA ALA A 119 15.23 -15.43 5.47
C ALA A 119 13.91 -14.67 5.74
N LEU A 120 13.84 -13.96 6.89
CA LEU A 120 12.66 -13.19 7.26
C LEU A 120 12.46 -11.99 6.32
N LEU A 121 13.54 -11.31 5.91
CA LEU A 121 13.50 -10.22 4.94
C LEU A 121 12.98 -10.70 3.59
N LEU A 122 13.58 -11.73 3.01
CA LEU A 122 13.19 -12.25 1.69
C LEU A 122 11.77 -12.83 1.71
N GLY A 123 11.41 -13.57 2.77
CA GLY A 123 10.05 -14.05 2.99
C GLY A 123 9.05 -12.90 3.09
N GLY A 124 9.40 -11.85 3.84
CA GLY A 124 8.58 -10.64 3.98
C GLY A 124 8.32 -9.93 2.65
N LEU A 125 9.34 -9.82 1.78
CA LEU A 125 9.18 -9.23 0.43
C LEU A 125 8.23 -10.05 -0.46
N ILE A 126 8.28 -11.38 -0.36
CA ILE A 126 7.37 -12.27 -1.10
C ILE A 126 5.94 -12.13 -0.57
N VAL A 127 5.75 -12.17 0.76
CA VAL A 127 4.44 -12.03 1.41
C VAL A 127 3.83 -10.66 1.08
N LEU A 128 4.63 -9.58 1.17
CA LEU A 128 4.21 -8.23 0.78
C LEU A 128 3.74 -8.19 -0.68
N SER A 129 4.52 -8.77 -1.59
CA SER A 129 4.18 -8.81 -3.02
C SER A 129 2.89 -9.58 -3.30
N PHE A 130 2.64 -10.66 -2.55
CA PHE A 130 1.38 -11.41 -2.65
C PHE A 130 0.19 -10.60 -2.12
N GLY A 131 0.35 -9.91 -0.99
CA GLY A 131 -0.65 -8.97 -0.49
C GLY A 131 -0.98 -7.87 -1.51
N MET A 132 0.04 -7.37 -2.23
CA MET A 132 -0.13 -6.38 -3.30
C MET A 132 -1.01 -6.91 -4.44
N VAL A 133 -0.85 -8.15 -4.87
CA VAL A 133 -1.73 -8.77 -5.88
C VAL A 133 -3.18 -8.72 -5.42
N LEU A 134 -3.45 -9.15 -4.18
CA LEU A 134 -4.82 -9.23 -3.66
C LEU A 134 -5.49 -7.86 -3.56
N TYR A 135 -4.81 -6.86 -2.97
CA TYR A 135 -5.45 -5.56 -2.81
C TYR A 135 -5.61 -4.83 -4.16
N MET A 136 -4.63 -4.96 -5.07
CA MET A 136 -4.73 -4.35 -6.40
C MET A 136 -5.83 -5.00 -7.24
N ASP A 137 -6.00 -6.34 -7.16
CA ASP A 137 -7.08 -7.08 -7.85
C ASP A 137 -8.50 -6.67 -7.35
N SER A 138 -8.60 -5.99 -6.23
CA SER A 138 -9.87 -5.43 -5.78
C SER A 138 -10.43 -4.34 -6.70
N GLY A 139 -9.55 -3.61 -7.44
CA GLY A 139 -9.92 -2.52 -8.33
C GLY A 139 -10.55 -1.31 -7.60
N LEU A 140 -10.19 -1.10 -6.32
CA LEU A 140 -10.73 0.01 -5.51
C LEU A 140 -9.75 1.19 -5.38
N GLY A 141 -8.64 1.17 -6.07
CA GLY A 141 -7.61 2.20 -6.09
C GLY A 141 -6.22 1.65 -5.75
N SER A 142 -5.19 2.42 -6.10
CA SER A 142 -3.79 2.13 -5.77
C SER A 142 -3.42 2.66 -4.38
N GLY A 143 -2.28 2.21 -3.83
CA GLY A 143 -1.75 2.80 -2.59
C GLY A 143 -1.37 4.27 -2.78
N PRO A 144 -1.33 5.09 -1.70
CA PRO A 144 -1.01 6.52 -1.79
C PRO A 144 0.35 6.79 -2.46
N ARG A 145 1.36 5.95 -2.22
CA ARG A 145 2.70 6.10 -2.82
C ARG A 145 2.70 5.85 -4.33
N ASP A 146 1.88 4.90 -4.77
CA ASP A 146 1.77 4.54 -6.18
C ASP A 146 1.06 5.67 -6.95
N GLY A 147 0.04 6.29 -6.34
CA GLY A 147 -0.62 7.49 -6.84
C GLY A 147 0.37 8.63 -7.04
N LEU A 148 1.14 8.96 -5.99
CA LEU A 148 2.16 10.02 -6.03
C LEU A 148 3.19 9.77 -7.13
N MET A 149 3.64 8.52 -7.29
CA MET A 149 4.56 8.14 -8.36
C MET A 149 3.97 8.42 -9.74
N VAL A 150 2.72 8.03 -9.98
CA VAL A 150 2.04 8.26 -11.27
C VAL A 150 1.85 9.76 -11.53
N CYS A 151 1.47 10.53 -10.52
CA CYS A 151 1.33 11.99 -10.63
C CYS A 151 2.64 12.68 -10.98
N LEU A 152 3.71 12.35 -10.26
CA LEU A 152 5.04 12.91 -10.52
C LEU A 152 5.55 12.51 -11.89
N GLN A 153 5.29 11.28 -12.35
CA GLN A 153 5.62 10.82 -13.70
C GLN A 153 4.92 11.68 -14.76
N LYS A 154 3.62 11.91 -14.63
CA LYS A 154 2.85 12.73 -15.56
C LYS A 154 3.34 14.19 -15.59
N LYS A 155 3.66 14.76 -14.42
CA LYS A 155 4.11 16.16 -14.32
C LYS A 155 5.54 16.39 -14.79
N THR A 156 6.44 15.45 -14.53
CA THR A 156 7.86 15.61 -14.84
C THR A 156 8.26 15.05 -16.21
N GLY A 157 7.41 14.22 -16.81
CA GLY A 157 7.71 13.48 -18.04
C GLY A 157 8.82 12.42 -17.89
N LYS A 158 9.28 12.16 -16.65
CA LYS A 158 10.32 11.16 -16.38
C LYS A 158 9.75 9.76 -16.33
N SER A 159 10.60 8.75 -16.55
CA SER A 159 10.18 7.35 -16.44
C SER A 159 9.80 6.97 -15.01
N ALA A 160 8.87 6.00 -14.86
CA ALA A 160 8.41 5.51 -13.57
C ALA A 160 9.57 5.07 -12.66
N ASN A 161 10.62 4.45 -13.24
CA ASN A 161 11.78 4.01 -12.48
C ASN A 161 12.56 5.20 -11.88
N VAL A 162 12.77 6.27 -12.65
CA VAL A 162 13.48 7.47 -12.15
C VAL A 162 12.68 8.13 -11.04
N VAL A 163 11.37 8.29 -11.22
CA VAL A 163 10.49 8.88 -10.20
C VAL A 163 10.50 8.03 -8.93
N LYS A 164 10.31 6.71 -9.05
CA LYS A 164 10.34 5.78 -7.91
C LYS A 164 11.65 5.86 -7.14
N VAL A 165 12.79 5.77 -7.83
CA VAL A 165 14.11 5.83 -7.19
C VAL A 165 14.32 7.18 -6.50
N THR A 166 13.90 8.28 -7.10
CA THR A 166 13.99 9.61 -6.49
C THR A 166 13.14 9.69 -5.22
N MET A 167 11.91 9.18 -5.25
CA MET A 167 11.03 9.13 -4.07
C MET A 167 11.63 8.26 -2.96
N ASP A 168 12.13 7.06 -3.30
CA ASP A 168 12.74 6.14 -2.35
C ASP A 168 14.00 6.75 -1.68
N ILE A 169 14.86 7.42 -2.47
CA ILE A 169 16.04 8.11 -1.94
C ILE A 169 15.64 9.28 -1.05
N THR A 170 14.63 10.06 -1.43
CA THR A 170 14.15 11.19 -0.64
C THR A 170 13.57 10.70 0.70
N ALA A 171 12.72 9.67 0.67
CA ALA A 171 12.17 9.07 1.88
C ALA A 171 13.27 8.52 2.80
N LEU A 172 14.25 7.81 2.22
CA LEU A 172 15.40 7.27 2.94
C LEU A 172 16.22 8.38 3.60
N ALA A 173 16.56 9.43 2.87
CA ALA A 173 17.36 10.55 3.38
C ALA A 173 16.67 11.25 4.55
N ILE A 174 15.37 11.56 4.42
CA ILE A 174 14.58 12.14 5.50
C ILE A 174 14.50 11.18 6.69
N GLY A 175 14.26 9.89 6.44
CA GLY A 175 14.18 8.86 7.49
C GLY A 175 15.46 8.73 8.30
N VAL A 176 16.61 8.76 7.63
CA VAL A 176 17.94 8.75 8.28
C VAL A 176 18.15 9.99 9.15
N LEU A 177 17.81 11.18 8.64
CA LEU A 177 17.90 12.43 9.40
C LEU A 177 17.00 12.44 10.64
N LEU A 178 15.88 11.69 10.61
CA LEU A 178 14.98 11.51 11.75
C LEU A 178 15.41 10.38 12.70
N GLY A 179 16.50 9.66 12.41
CA GLY A 179 17.02 8.57 13.26
C GLY A 179 16.46 7.19 12.91
N GLY A 180 15.97 6.97 11.70
CA GLY A 180 15.58 5.67 11.18
C GLY A 180 16.81 4.78 10.93
N LYS A 181 16.66 3.47 11.16
CA LYS A 181 17.76 2.49 11.05
C LYS A 181 17.95 2.02 9.61
N VAL A 182 19.15 2.19 9.09
CA VAL A 182 19.58 1.70 7.77
C VAL A 182 20.54 0.54 7.94
N GLY A 183 20.51 -0.41 7.05
CA GLY A 183 21.42 -1.53 7.02
C GLY A 183 21.50 -2.19 5.65
N ILE A 184 22.18 -3.34 5.58
CA ILE A 184 22.28 -4.11 4.32
C ILE A 184 20.91 -4.54 3.80
N GLY A 185 19.96 -4.81 4.70
CA GLY A 185 18.56 -5.11 4.35
C GLY A 185 17.86 -3.97 3.63
N THR A 186 18.25 -2.70 3.86
CA THR A 186 17.69 -1.55 3.12
C THR A 186 18.07 -1.61 1.65
N ILE A 187 19.32 -1.97 1.35
CA ILE A 187 19.78 -2.12 -0.03
C ILE A 187 19.09 -3.33 -0.67
N ILE A 188 19.06 -4.47 0.03
CA ILE A 188 18.40 -5.69 -0.45
C ILE A 188 16.92 -5.45 -0.73
N SER A 189 16.21 -4.77 0.16
CA SER A 189 14.77 -4.52 -0.02
C SER A 189 14.47 -3.48 -1.11
N ALA A 190 15.31 -2.45 -1.28
CA ALA A 190 15.13 -1.44 -2.33
C ALA A 190 15.12 -2.06 -3.74
N PHE A 191 16.00 -3.03 -3.98
CA PHE A 191 16.06 -3.76 -5.27
C PHE A 191 15.21 -5.04 -5.24
N GLY A 192 15.19 -5.75 -4.12
CA GLY A 192 14.54 -7.05 -3.96
C GLY A 192 13.03 -6.99 -4.07
N LEU A 193 12.39 -5.91 -3.58
CA LEU A 193 10.93 -5.74 -3.70
C LEU A 193 10.47 -5.75 -5.15
N GLY A 194 11.17 -5.04 -6.05
CA GLY A 194 10.83 -5.03 -7.47
C GLY A 194 10.95 -6.41 -8.13
N LEU A 195 11.94 -7.21 -7.72
CA LEU A 195 12.09 -8.59 -8.18
C LEU A 195 10.99 -9.49 -7.61
N ALA A 196 10.70 -9.38 -6.32
CA ALA A 196 9.64 -10.15 -5.66
C ALA A 196 8.27 -9.88 -6.31
N ILE A 197 7.93 -8.61 -6.57
CA ILE A 197 6.72 -8.23 -7.29
C ILE A 197 6.66 -8.91 -8.66
N LYS A 198 7.73 -8.85 -9.47
CA LYS A 198 7.75 -9.48 -10.79
C LYS A 198 7.52 -10.98 -10.71
N VAL A 199 8.17 -11.67 -9.77
CA VAL A 199 8.05 -13.13 -9.59
C VAL A 199 6.64 -13.49 -9.15
N VAL A 200 6.10 -12.83 -8.14
CA VAL A 200 4.77 -13.12 -7.59
C VAL A 200 3.67 -12.77 -8.58
N PHE A 201 3.73 -11.62 -9.27
CA PHE A 201 2.76 -11.23 -10.29
C PHE A 201 2.73 -12.26 -11.43
N LYS A 202 3.90 -12.72 -11.89
CA LYS A 202 3.99 -13.78 -12.91
C LYS A 202 3.42 -15.09 -12.41
N ALA A 203 3.73 -15.51 -11.18
CA ALA A 203 3.22 -16.72 -10.57
C ALA A 203 1.69 -16.69 -10.40
N CYS A 204 1.14 -15.57 -9.99
CA CYS A 204 -0.30 -15.35 -9.86
C CYS A 204 -1.00 -15.03 -11.20
N ARG A 205 -0.27 -14.93 -12.31
CA ARG A 205 -0.77 -14.48 -13.61
C ARG A 205 -1.52 -13.15 -13.54
N PHE A 206 -1.08 -12.28 -12.62
CA PHE A 206 -1.69 -10.99 -12.36
C PHE A 206 -1.05 -9.91 -13.24
N ASP A 207 -1.89 -9.10 -13.89
CA ASP A 207 -1.48 -7.96 -14.71
C ASP A 207 -2.16 -6.70 -14.17
N GLY A 208 -1.44 -5.94 -13.36
CA GLY A 208 -1.95 -4.71 -12.74
C GLY A 208 -2.37 -3.63 -13.75
N THR A 209 -1.89 -3.70 -15.00
CA THR A 209 -2.28 -2.73 -16.05
C THR A 209 -3.70 -2.94 -16.56
N LYS A 210 -4.27 -4.13 -16.34
CA LYS A 210 -5.63 -4.49 -16.75
C LYS A 210 -6.68 -4.23 -15.69
N VAL A 211 -6.27 -3.80 -14.49
CA VAL A 211 -7.18 -3.52 -13.40
C VAL A 211 -7.81 -2.16 -13.59
N GLU A 212 -9.13 -2.13 -13.77
CA GLU A 212 -9.91 -0.91 -13.80
C GLU A 212 -10.20 -0.44 -12.36
N ASN A 213 -9.57 0.65 -11.97
CA ASN A 213 -9.77 1.23 -10.65
C ASN A 213 -11.03 2.09 -10.62
N ARG A 214 -11.84 1.90 -9.58
CA ARG A 214 -12.99 2.74 -9.26
C ARG A 214 -12.57 3.85 -8.30
N TYR A 215 -12.83 5.10 -8.68
CA TYR A 215 -12.47 6.27 -7.92
C TYR A 215 -13.67 6.86 -7.18
N ILE A 216 -13.43 7.56 -6.09
CA ILE A 216 -14.47 8.24 -5.29
C ILE A 216 -15.26 9.25 -6.15
N ILE A 217 -14.57 9.94 -7.05
CA ILE A 217 -15.21 10.92 -7.95
C ILE A 217 -16.25 10.27 -8.88
N ASP A 218 -16.05 9.01 -9.27
CA ASP A 218 -16.99 8.28 -10.13
C ASP A 218 -18.29 7.98 -9.38
N ASP A 219 -18.15 7.62 -8.09
CA ASP A 219 -19.29 7.37 -7.20
C ASP A 219 -20.10 8.65 -6.94
N ILE A 220 -19.42 9.76 -6.69
CA ILE A 220 -20.07 11.07 -6.50
C ILE A 220 -20.83 11.48 -7.76
N ARG A 221 -20.23 11.32 -8.93
CA ARG A 221 -20.89 11.61 -10.23
C ARG A 221 -22.10 10.71 -10.48
N TYR A 222 -21.99 9.43 -10.09
CA TYR A 222 -23.10 8.49 -10.21
C TYR A 222 -24.27 8.90 -9.32
N VAL A 223 -24.04 9.18 -8.04
CA VAL A 223 -25.07 9.61 -7.08
C VAL A 223 -25.73 10.90 -7.56
N LYS A 224 -24.96 11.88 -8.07
CA LYS A 224 -25.48 13.14 -8.58
C LYS A 224 -26.45 12.92 -9.77
N ARG A 225 -26.08 12.08 -10.74
CA ARG A 225 -26.96 11.73 -11.88
C ARG A 225 -28.25 11.05 -11.44
N VAL A 226 -28.16 10.15 -10.47
CA VAL A 226 -29.34 9.47 -9.94
C VAL A 226 -30.26 10.45 -9.24
N SER A 227 -29.72 11.35 -8.40
CA SER A 227 -30.53 12.37 -7.70
C SER A 227 -31.22 13.33 -8.68
N GLU A 228 -30.55 13.76 -9.75
CA GLU A 228 -31.15 14.64 -10.79
C GLU A 228 -32.27 13.94 -11.57
N HIS A 229 -32.25 12.60 -11.64
CA HIS A 229 -33.29 11.82 -12.32
C HIS A 229 -34.54 11.59 -11.44
N PHE A 230 -34.40 11.67 -10.11
CA PHE A 230 -35.52 11.54 -9.17
C PHE A 230 -36.19 12.88 -8.82
N ILE A 231 -35.58 14.02 -9.18
CA ILE A 231 -36.12 15.37 -8.92
C ILE A 231 -36.91 15.92 -10.14
N LYS A 232 -36.81 15.24 -11.28
CA LYS A 232 -37.66 15.49 -12.47
C LYS A 232 -38.83 14.51 -12.52
#